data_17b02a56b14945a7ea2c3ac889f941f9
#
_entry.id   17b02a56b14945a7ea2c3ac889f941f9
#
_cell.length_a   1.000
_cell.length_b   1.000
_cell.length_c   1.000
_cell.angle_alpha   90.00
_cell.angle_beta   90.00
_cell.angle_gamma   90.00
#
_symmetry.space_group_name_H-M   'P 1'
#
loop_
_entity.id
_entity.type
_entity.pdbx_description
1 polymer ?
#
loop_
_entity_poly.entity_id
_entity_poly.type
_entity_poly.pdbx_seq_one_letter_code
_entity_poly.pdbx_strand_id
1 'polypeptide(L)'
;MENESSFWKGRTAVRWLALLGLVLLFVALRWNSCTAPLIRDEGEYAYAAQLLIHGVMPYDHAFIQKPPMVIYSYALASLLWPDAFWGPRLLGCFFVALATILLGHVARLEFGKGVARPAMMLATPMILLPGLDQFPANTEMFLLLPLLATFAVYVQARHHGQKSKYWLAAGFLGMTTLCFKYTALPLLALVFAVWSVELWRQTRDARICRKNLLAAFFGGILAAILELGLFLAHDGGTRLWECTVLFNRHYVGSNNFNLTHAWFMTKIFWSNWWILFFLPWAIFLRPHGRIGFWLAVWLCALLATSASGYGQYYIPLMPFWALLTAVGLRHLTAWLARWPATAGRWMGGLLTIFVLLLILRSDVPWLSCTPARFVQVKMAGFPFAAAPMVARRVAELSGPDDFVYVAGSEPQILCYAHRFSPTRFITAYALMIPTAVATAYQREAMSDLLRRPPKLVVFTLVSNSWLRQRQTPPEFLNFLDEWLEKNYVLVGGYVPATLDGGWVEPLATNQLAYANLVLFQRKPQP
;
A
#
# COMPACT_ATOMS: atom_id res chain seq x y z
N MET A 1 -38.23 -20.01 -22.51
CA MET A 1 -37.73 -19.58 -21.18
C MET A 1 -36.51 -20.37 -20.68
N GLU A 2 -36.33 -21.64 -21.02
CA GLU A 2 -35.13 -22.42 -20.58
C GLU A 2 -33.81 -21.99 -21.25
N ASN A 3 -33.85 -21.49 -22.48
CA ASN A 3 -32.66 -21.10 -23.23
C ASN A 3 -31.98 -19.78 -22.74
N GLU A 4 -32.73 -18.88 -22.12
CA GLU A 4 -32.15 -17.64 -21.58
C GLU A 4 -31.39 -17.86 -20.27
N SER A 5 -31.87 -18.78 -19.42
CA SER A 5 -31.21 -19.08 -18.13
C SER A 5 -29.84 -19.75 -18.30
N SER A 6 -29.67 -20.60 -19.32
CA SER A 6 -28.40 -21.26 -19.65
C SER A 6 -27.37 -20.29 -20.24
N PHE A 7 -27.83 -19.33 -21.05
CA PHE A 7 -26.99 -18.29 -21.65
C PHE A 7 -26.44 -17.29 -20.60
N TRP A 8 -27.23 -16.95 -19.59
CA TRP A 8 -26.77 -16.11 -18.48
C TRP A 8 -25.80 -16.85 -17.54
N LYS A 9 -26.04 -18.13 -17.26
CA LYS A 9 -25.13 -18.98 -16.46
C LYS A 9 -23.75 -19.12 -17.11
N GLY A 10 -23.70 -19.36 -18.42
CA GLY A 10 -22.43 -19.47 -19.15
C GLY A 10 -21.59 -18.18 -19.12
N ARG A 11 -22.23 -17.00 -19.23
CA ARG A 11 -21.53 -15.71 -19.14
C ARG A 11 -20.98 -15.43 -17.74
N THR A 12 -21.66 -15.87 -16.69
CA THR A 12 -21.22 -15.73 -15.31
C THR A 12 -20.01 -16.63 -15.04
N ALA A 13 -20.05 -17.90 -15.46
CA ALA A 13 -18.92 -18.82 -15.33
C ALA A 13 -17.65 -18.31 -16.05
N VAL A 14 -17.78 -17.80 -17.28
CA VAL A 14 -16.65 -17.20 -18.02
C VAL A 14 -16.06 -15.99 -17.28
N ARG A 15 -16.88 -15.18 -16.61
CA ARG A 15 -16.38 -14.04 -15.81
C ARG A 15 -15.59 -14.50 -14.59
N TRP A 16 -16.07 -15.51 -13.87
CA TRP A 16 -15.36 -16.07 -12.73
C TRP A 16 -14.05 -16.77 -13.14
N LEU A 17 -14.05 -17.50 -14.25
CA LEU A 17 -12.83 -18.08 -14.80
C LEU A 17 -11.82 -17.02 -15.22
N ALA A 18 -12.28 -15.90 -15.81
CA ALA A 18 -11.40 -14.78 -16.15
C ALA A 18 -10.82 -14.09 -14.91
N LEU A 19 -11.62 -13.91 -13.85
CA LEU A 19 -11.15 -13.38 -12.58
C LEU A 19 -10.13 -14.31 -11.93
N LEU A 20 -10.44 -15.61 -11.86
CA LEU A 20 -9.54 -16.62 -11.34
C LEU A 20 -8.22 -16.64 -12.13
N GLY A 21 -8.28 -16.64 -13.47
CA GLY A 21 -7.09 -16.58 -14.31
C GLY A 21 -6.25 -15.32 -14.07
N LEU A 22 -6.90 -14.17 -13.83
CA LEU A 22 -6.22 -12.92 -13.50
C LEU A 22 -5.55 -12.99 -12.12
N VAL A 23 -6.23 -13.53 -11.10
CA VAL A 23 -5.65 -13.72 -9.76
C VAL A 23 -4.47 -14.70 -9.82
N LEU A 24 -4.60 -15.82 -10.53
CA LEU A 24 -3.51 -16.79 -10.71
C LEU A 24 -2.31 -16.16 -11.44
N LEU A 25 -2.55 -15.32 -12.45
CA LEU A 25 -1.50 -14.55 -13.10
C LEU A 25 -0.80 -13.61 -12.10
N PHE A 26 -1.56 -12.95 -11.25
CA PHE A 26 -1.02 -12.04 -10.24
C PHE A 26 -0.17 -12.77 -9.21
N VAL A 27 -0.63 -13.93 -8.75
CA VAL A 27 0.15 -14.78 -7.85
C VAL A 27 1.41 -15.29 -8.55
N ALA A 28 1.31 -15.71 -9.82
CA ALA A 28 2.46 -16.17 -10.58
C ALA A 28 3.51 -15.07 -10.80
N LEU A 29 3.09 -13.82 -11.05
CA LEU A 29 4.00 -12.68 -11.16
C LEU A 29 4.69 -12.34 -9.84
N ARG A 30 4.18 -12.86 -8.72
CA ARG A 30 4.66 -12.55 -7.36
C ARG A 30 5.07 -13.78 -6.56
N TRP A 31 5.16 -14.95 -7.20
CA TRP A 31 5.41 -16.22 -6.52
C TRP A 31 6.64 -16.20 -5.60
N ASN A 32 7.71 -15.56 -6.04
CA ASN A 32 8.97 -15.46 -5.30
C ASN A 32 8.96 -14.41 -4.18
N SER A 33 8.02 -13.46 -4.21
CA SER A 33 7.85 -12.44 -3.17
C SER A 33 6.72 -12.76 -2.18
N CYS A 34 5.81 -13.69 -2.52
CA CYS A 34 4.69 -14.04 -1.64
C CYS A 34 5.14 -14.55 -0.27
N THR A 35 6.19 -15.38 -0.24
CA THR A 35 6.72 -15.99 0.99
C THR A 35 7.86 -15.20 1.62
N ALA A 36 8.23 -14.05 1.04
CA ALA A 36 9.26 -13.18 1.62
C ALA A 36 8.79 -12.69 3.01
N PRO A 37 9.72 -12.48 3.97
CA PRO A 37 9.39 -11.90 5.27
C PRO A 37 8.62 -10.58 5.13
N LEU A 38 7.80 -10.26 6.12
CA LEU A 38 7.10 -8.97 6.17
C LEU A 38 8.12 -7.84 6.27
N ILE A 39 7.91 -6.79 5.51
CA ILE A 39 8.64 -5.53 5.68
C ILE A 39 8.00 -4.71 6.83
N ARG A 40 8.63 -3.60 7.20
CA ARG A 40 8.17 -2.71 8.27
C ARG A 40 6.68 -2.39 8.21
N ASP A 41 6.21 -1.84 7.08
CA ASP A 41 4.83 -1.40 6.92
C ASP A 41 3.86 -2.59 7.04
N GLU A 42 4.17 -3.73 6.43
CA GLU A 42 3.37 -4.95 6.55
C GLU A 42 3.35 -5.48 8.00
N GLY A 43 4.49 -5.41 8.70
CA GLY A 43 4.60 -5.76 10.11
C GLY A 43 3.76 -4.87 11.01
N GLU A 44 3.74 -3.56 10.74
CA GLU A 44 2.92 -2.59 11.44
C GLU A 44 1.42 -2.91 11.28
N TYR A 45 0.97 -3.19 10.06
CA TYR A 45 -0.44 -3.53 9.79
C TYR A 45 -0.82 -4.91 10.35
N ALA A 46 0.07 -5.90 10.25
CA ALA A 46 -0.16 -7.23 10.76
C ALA A 46 -0.25 -7.24 12.29
N TYR A 47 0.65 -6.52 12.98
CA TYR A 47 0.60 -6.36 14.43
C TYR A 47 -0.70 -5.67 14.88
N ALA A 48 -1.08 -4.58 14.22
CA ALA A 48 -2.34 -3.89 14.52
C ALA A 48 -3.58 -4.77 14.27
N ALA A 49 -3.55 -5.60 13.23
CA ALA A 49 -4.61 -6.56 12.95
C ALA A 49 -4.69 -7.64 14.06
N GLN A 50 -3.55 -8.11 14.55
CA GLN A 50 -3.52 -9.03 15.69
C GLN A 50 -4.12 -8.39 16.95
N LEU A 51 -3.75 -7.14 17.28
CA LEU A 51 -4.37 -6.41 18.38
C LEU A 51 -5.90 -6.39 18.22
N LEU A 52 -6.39 -5.98 17.03
CA LEU A 52 -7.82 -5.88 16.76
C LEU A 52 -8.55 -7.22 16.91
N ILE A 53 -7.98 -8.31 16.43
CA ILE A 53 -8.56 -9.66 16.54
C ILE A 53 -8.64 -10.10 18.02
N HIS A 54 -7.68 -9.68 18.85
CA HIS A 54 -7.71 -9.95 20.30
C HIS A 54 -8.54 -8.94 21.11
N GLY A 55 -9.30 -8.06 20.44
CA GLY A 55 -10.16 -7.07 21.10
C GLY A 55 -9.42 -5.88 21.70
N VAL A 56 -8.14 -5.68 21.32
CA VAL A 56 -7.30 -4.56 21.76
C VAL A 56 -7.32 -3.46 20.69
N MET A 57 -7.59 -2.21 21.11
CA MET A 57 -7.67 -1.09 20.16
C MET A 57 -6.29 -0.74 19.59
N PRO A 58 -6.10 -0.84 18.25
CA PRO A 58 -4.79 -0.66 17.64
C PRO A 58 -4.13 0.69 17.98
N TYR A 59 -4.79 1.81 17.76
CA TYR A 59 -4.16 3.13 17.92
C TYR A 59 -3.72 3.45 19.36
N ASP A 60 -4.32 2.82 20.36
CA ASP A 60 -3.92 2.92 21.75
C ASP A 60 -2.67 2.09 22.06
N HIS A 61 -2.47 0.99 21.31
CA HIS A 61 -1.41 0.01 21.54
C HIS A 61 -0.44 -0.16 20.35
N ALA A 62 -0.70 0.54 19.24
CA ALA A 62 0.18 0.62 18.08
C ALA A 62 0.04 2.01 17.43
N PHE A 63 1.13 2.76 17.40
CA PHE A 63 1.15 4.06 16.71
C PHE A 63 1.21 3.83 15.21
N ILE A 64 0.09 4.04 14.52
CA ILE A 64 -0.05 3.82 13.07
C ILE A 64 -0.55 5.09 12.40
N GLN A 65 0.24 5.62 11.48
CA GLN A 65 -0.12 6.84 10.74
C GLN A 65 -1.12 6.63 9.58
N LYS A 66 -1.57 5.40 9.37
CA LYS A 66 -2.54 5.06 8.32
C LYS A 66 -3.95 4.95 8.88
N PRO A 67 -4.98 5.35 8.12
CA PRO A 67 -6.37 5.11 8.47
C PRO A 67 -6.71 3.61 8.56
N PRO A 68 -7.85 3.21 9.19
CA PRO A 68 -8.04 1.84 9.68
C PRO A 68 -8.31 0.78 8.63
N MET A 69 -8.66 1.12 7.39
CA MET A 69 -9.05 0.12 6.39
C MET A 69 -7.94 -0.86 6.02
N VAL A 70 -6.67 -0.47 6.13
CA VAL A 70 -5.55 -1.42 5.96
C VAL A 70 -5.48 -2.41 7.11
N ILE A 71 -5.76 -1.98 8.35
CA ILE A 71 -5.82 -2.86 9.54
C ILE A 71 -6.94 -3.89 9.36
N TYR A 72 -8.14 -3.46 8.93
CA TYR A 72 -9.25 -4.38 8.63
C TYR A 72 -8.91 -5.36 7.50
N SER A 73 -8.17 -4.91 6.48
CA SER A 73 -7.74 -5.79 5.39
C SER A 73 -6.78 -6.88 5.88
N TYR A 74 -5.85 -6.53 6.76
CA TYR A 74 -4.94 -7.49 7.38
C TYR A 74 -5.66 -8.41 8.37
N ALA A 75 -6.59 -7.88 9.18
CA ALA A 75 -7.43 -8.68 10.06
C ALA A 75 -8.27 -9.70 9.27
N LEU A 76 -8.91 -9.27 8.18
CA LEU A 76 -9.64 -10.17 7.27
C LEU A 76 -8.73 -11.27 6.70
N ALA A 77 -7.53 -10.90 6.26
CA ALA A 77 -6.57 -11.88 5.74
C ALA A 77 -6.15 -12.89 6.82
N SER A 78 -5.91 -12.44 8.06
CA SER A 78 -5.57 -13.32 9.19
C SER A 78 -6.73 -14.23 9.61
N LEU A 79 -7.97 -13.79 9.48
CA LEU A 79 -9.16 -14.62 9.73
C LEU A 79 -9.37 -15.68 8.64
N LEU A 80 -9.08 -15.34 7.37
CA LEU A 80 -9.21 -16.27 6.23
C LEU A 80 -8.06 -17.27 6.17
N TRP A 81 -6.86 -16.86 6.56
CA TRP A 81 -5.63 -17.66 6.53
C TRP A 81 -4.84 -17.44 7.83
N PRO A 82 -5.24 -18.10 8.93
CA PRO A 82 -4.53 -17.98 10.21
C PRO A 82 -3.04 -18.29 10.05
N ASP A 83 -2.19 -17.52 10.69
CA ASP A 83 -0.71 -17.66 10.70
C ASP A 83 -0.01 -17.62 9.32
N ALA A 84 -0.77 -17.33 8.26
CA ALA A 84 -0.24 -17.23 6.91
C ALA A 84 0.14 -15.79 6.57
N PHE A 85 1.37 -15.40 6.86
CA PHE A 85 1.87 -14.03 6.61
C PHE A 85 1.88 -13.61 5.12
N TRP A 86 1.70 -14.56 4.19
CA TRP A 86 1.44 -14.30 2.79
C TRP A 86 -0.03 -13.89 2.50
N GLY A 87 -0.94 -14.15 3.44
CA GLY A 87 -2.38 -13.92 3.28
C GLY A 87 -2.75 -12.50 2.85
N PRO A 88 -2.23 -11.43 3.48
CA PRO A 88 -2.48 -10.05 3.04
C PRO A 88 -2.02 -9.77 1.61
N ARG A 89 -0.90 -10.38 1.15
CA ARG A 89 -0.41 -10.24 -0.24
C ARG A 89 -1.34 -10.90 -1.24
N LEU A 90 -1.89 -12.06 -0.91
CA LEU A 90 -2.90 -12.73 -1.74
C LEU A 90 -4.20 -11.91 -1.80
N LEU A 91 -4.66 -11.40 -0.65
CA LEU A 91 -5.84 -10.52 -0.60
C LEU A 91 -5.61 -9.24 -1.42
N GLY A 92 -4.43 -8.63 -1.31
CA GLY A 92 -4.02 -7.49 -2.13
C GLY A 92 -4.05 -7.80 -3.63
N CYS A 93 -3.57 -8.96 -4.07
CA CYS A 93 -3.68 -9.42 -5.45
C CYS A 93 -5.14 -9.52 -5.91
N PHE A 94 -6.02 -10.01 -5.06
CA PHE A 94 -7.46 -10.07 -5.36
C PHE A 94 -8.07 -8.66 -5.52
N PHE A 95 -7.73 -7.72 -4.63
CA PHE A 95 -8.18 -6.32 -4.75
C PHE A 95 -7.68 -5.68 -6.06
N VAL A 96 -6.42 -5.88 -6.41
CA VAL A 96 -5.84 -5.35 -7.66
C VAL A 96 -6.48 -6.01 -8.89
N ALA A 97 -6.82 -7.31 -8.84
CA ALA A 97 -7.52 -7.99 -9.92
C ALA A 97 -8.90 -7.36 -10.17
N LEU A 98 -9.69 -7.16 -9.12
CA LEU A 98 -10.99 -6.47 -9.23
C LEU A 98 -10.84 -5.03 -9.73
N ALA A 99 -9.86 -4.29 -9.20
CA ALA A 99 -9.55 -2.93 -9.63
C ALA A 99 -9.19 -2.87 -11.13
N THR A 100 -8.39 -3.84 -11.62
CA THR A 100 -8.04 -3.96 -13.03
C THR A 100 -9.26 -4.24 -13.91
N ILE A 101 -10.21 -5.07 -13.46
CA ILE A 101 -11.47 -5.30 -14.16
C ILE A 101 -12.30 -4.01 -14.22
N LEU A 102 -12.37 -3.24 -13.13
CA LEU A 102 -13.05 -1.94 -13.09
C LEU A 102 -12.40 -0.94 -14.04
N LEU A 103 -11.06 -0.91 -14.13
CA LEU A 103 -10.34 -0.12 -15.13
C LEU A 103 -10.74 -0.49 -16.55
N GLY A 104 -10.81 -1.80 -16.85
CA GLY A 104 -11.29 -2.29 -18.14
C GLY A 104 -12.74 -1.86 -18.44
N HIS A 105 -13.60 -1.87 -17.42
CA HIS A 105 -14.99 -1.39 -17.54
C HIS A 105 -15.03 0.11 -17.85
N VAL A 106 -14.30 0.93 -17.11
CA VAL A 106 -14.14 2.37 -17.33
C VAL A 106 -13.61 2.65 -18.75
N ALA A 107 -12.51 1.99 -19.13
CA ALA A 107 -11.90 2.13 -20.46
C ALA A 107 -12.87 1.76 -21.58
N ARG A 108 -13.70 0.72 -21.38
CA ARG A 108 -14.70 0.29 -22.34
C ARG A 108 -15.81 1.32 -22.54
N LEU A 109 -16.31 1.90 -21.46
CA LEU A 109 -17.38 2.89 -21.50
C LEU A 109 -16.90 4.22 -22.08
N GLU A 110 -15.70 4.67 -21.73
CA GLU A 110 -15.15 5.95 -22.16
C GLU A 110 -14.55 5.91 -23.58
N PHE A 111 -13.85 4.83 -23.94
CA PHE A 111 -13.05 4.76 -25.17
C PHE A 111 -13.35 3.53 -26.05
N GLY A 112 -14.25 2.65 -25.60
CA GLY A 112 -14.68 1.47 -26.34
C GLY A 112 -13.82 0.21 -26.08
N LYS A 113 -14.29 -0.93 -26.63
CA LYS A 113 -13.70 -2.27 -26.39
C LYS A 113 -12.22 -2.38 -26.79
N GLY A 114 -11.78 -1.61 -27.79
CA GLY A 114 -10.39 -1.66 -28.28
C GLY A 114 -9.35 -1.08 -27.32
N VAL A 115 -9.78 -0.28 -26.31
CA VAL A 115 -8.89 0.28 -25.28
C VAL A 115 -8.93 -0.57 -24.01
N ALA A 116 -10.06 -1.22 -23.70
CA ALA A 116 -10.28 -1.92 -22.45
C ALA A 116 -9.23 -3.03 -22.19
N ARG A 117 -9.02 -3.92 -23.16
CA ARG A 117 -8.06 -5.01 -23.02
C ARG A 117 -6.60 -4.52 -22.88
N PRO A 118 -6.09 -3.65 -23.77
CA PRO A 118 -4.75 -3.08 -23.60
C PRO A 118 -4.57 -2.37 -22.24
N ALA A 119 -5.56 -1.60 -21.77
CA ALA A 119 -5.47 -0.93 -20.48
C ALA A 119 -5.31 -1.93 -19.32
N MET A 120 -6.08 -3.01 -19.31
CA MET A 120 -5.94 -4.08 -18.30
C MET A 120 -4.59 -4.79 -18.40
N MET A 121 -4.16 -5.14 -19.61
CA MET A 121 -2.90 -5.86 -19.83
C MET A 121 -1.68 -5.05 -19.39
N LEU A 122 -1.69 -3.74 -19.62
CA LEU A 122 -0.61 -2.84 -19.21
C LEU A 122 -0.65 -2.53 -17.71
N ALA A 123 -1.84 -2.29 -17.15
CA ALA A 123 -1.99 -1.97 -15.73
C ALA A 123 -1.51 -3.11 -14.82
N THR A 124 -1.75 -4.37 -15.19
CA THR A 124 -1.39 -5.55 -14.41
C THR A 124 0.10 -5.56 -14.02
N PRO A 125 1.06 -5.59 -14.95
CA PRO A 125 2.47 -5.57 -14.59
C PRO A 125 2.89 -4.24 -13.93
N MET A 126 2.37 -3.10 -14.40
CA MET A 126 2.72 -1.80 -13.83
C MET A 126 2.38 -1.68 -12.33
N ILE A 127 1.36 -2.40 -11.85
CA ILE A 127 0.94 -2.39 -10.44
C ILE A 127 1.67 -3.45 -9.62
N LEU A 128 2.02 -4.59 -10.20
CA LEU A 128 2.41 -5.78 -9.45
C LEU A 128 3.89 -6.12 -9.50
N LEU A 129 4.63 -5.58 -10.45
CA LEU A 129 6.01 -6.00 -10.64
C LEU A 129 6.91 -5.51 -9.49
N PRO A 130 7.79 -6.38 -8.96
CA PRO A 130 8.60 -6.07 -7.78
C PRO A 130 9.77 -5.12 -8.05
N GLY A 131 10.06 -4.79 -9.30
CA GLY A 131 11.18 -3.91 -9.68
C GLY A 131 11.15 -2.55 -9.00
N LEU A 132 9.94 -2.00 -8.80
CA LEU A 132 9.70 -0.72 -8.14
C LEU A 132 9.23 -0.85 -6.68
N ASP A 133 9.61 -1.94 -6.00
CA ASP A 133 9.24 -2.23 -4.61
C ASP A 133 7.71 -2.28 -4.37
N GLN A 134 6.97 -2.78 -5.35
CA GLN A 134 5.52 -2.92 -5.31
C GLN A 134 5.07 -4.29 -4.80
N PHE A 135 5.99 -5.10 -4.27
CA PHE A 135 5.69 -6.45 -3.80
C PHE A 135 4.97 -6.54 -2.44
N PRO A 136 5.11 -5.59 -1.49
CA PRO A 136 4.41 -5.67 -0.22
C PRO A 136 2.91 -5.40 -0.36
N ALA A 137 2.13 -5.93 0.57
CA ALA A 137 0.70 -5.66 0.66
C ALA A 137 0.44 -4.29 1.32
N ASN A 138 0.96 -3.24 0.72
CA ASN A 138 0.80 -1.88 1.20
C ASN A 138 -0.61 -1.33 0.97
N THR A 139 -0.95 -0.30 1.69
CA THR A 139 -2.24 0.43 1.63
C THR A 139 -2.65 0.76 0.19
N GLU A 140 -1.69 1.09 -0.66
CA GLU A 140 -1.90 1.47 -2.06
C GLU A 140 -2.50 0.36 -2.91
N MET A 141 -2.20 -0.89 -2.61
CA MET A 141 -2.80 -2.03 -3.33
C MET A 141 -4.29 -2.14 -3.02
N PHE A 142 -4.67 -1.99 -1.76
CA PHE A 142 -6.05 -2.12 -1.31
C PHE A 142 -6.91 -0.92 -1.74
N LEU A 143 -6.38 0.30 -1.66
CA LEU A 143 -7.13 1.51 -2.04
C LEU A 143 -7.51 1.56 -3.52
N LEU A 144 -6.80 0.84 -4.42
CA LEU A 144 -7.12 0.84 -5.85
C LEU A 144 -8.54 0.39 -6.14
N LEU A 145 -9.05 -0.58 -5.39
CA LEU A 145 -10.39 -1.12 -5.62
C LEU A 145 -11.48 -0.06 -5.38
N PRO A 146 -11.61 0.55 -4.19
CA PRO A 146 -12.63 1.58 -3.98
C PRO A 146 -12.37 2.85 -4.81
N LEU A 147 -11.11 3.21 -5.08
CA LEU A 147 -10.77 4.33 -5.96
C LEU A 147 -11.31 4.11 -7.38
N LEU A 148 -10.97 3.00 -8.03
CA LEU A 148 -11.44 2.70 -9.38
C LEU A 148 -12.93 2.41 -9.43
N ALA A 149 -13.52 1.87 -8.35
CA ALA A 149 -14.96 1.73 -8.22
C ALA A 149 -15.66 3.10 -8.21
N THR A 150 -15.10 4.11 -7.55
CA THR A 150 -15.61 5.50 -7.58
C THR A 150 -15.62 6.05 -9.01
N PHE A 151 -14.53 5.87 -9.76
CA PHE A 151 -14.48 6.27 -11.17
C PHE A 151 -15.45 5.47 -12.05
N ALA A 152 -15.60 4.17 -11.80
CA ALA A 152 -16.55 3.32 -12.52
C ALA A 152 -18.00 3.76 -12.29
N VAL A 153 -18.36 4.08 -11.05
CA VAL A 153 -19.69 4.62 -10.70
C VAL A 153 -19.95 5.96 -11.37
N TYR A 154 -18.95 6.87 -11.38
CA TYR A 154 -19.03 8.14 -12.08
C TYR A 154 -19.30 7.96 -13.58
N VAL A 155 -18.50 7.13 -14.26
CA VAL A 155 -18.66 6.86 -15.70
C VAL A 155 -20.00 6.18 -15.98
N GLN A 156 -20.40 5.22 -15.13
CA GLN A 156 -21.70 4.54 -15.23
C GLN A 156 -22.87 5.52 -15.11
N ALA A 157 -22.81 6.47 -14.16
CA ALA A 157 -23.85 7.49 -13.98
C ALA A 157 -24.01 8.37 -15.22
N ARG A 158 -22.91 8.69 -15.91
CA ARG A 158 -22.95 9.46 -17.16
C ARG A 158 -23.67 8.73 -18.29
N HIS A 159 -23.54 7.41 -18.37
CA HIS A 159 -24.15 6.61 -19.42
C HIS A 159 -25.61 6.20 -19.11
N HIS A 160 -25.97 6.06 -17.83
CA HIS A 160 -27.30 5.55 -17.43
C HIS A 160 -28.17 6.56 -16.66
N GLY A 161 -27.80 7.84 -16.74
CA GLY A 161 -28.50 8.94 -16.07
C GLY A 161 -27.99 9.22 -14.67
N GLN A 162 -28.08 10.49 -14.28
CA GLN A 162 -27.48 11.07 -13.06
C GLN A 162 -28.34 10.80 -11.80
N LYS A 163 -28.60 9.51 -11.50
CA LYS A 163 -29.45 9.12 -10.36
C LYS A 163 -28.67 9.24 -9.05
N SER A 164 -29.36 9.71 -7.99
CA SER A 164 -28.76 9.91 -6.65
C SER A 164 -28.11 8.65 -6.06
N LYS A 165 -28.56 7.45 -6.43
CA LYS A 165 -27.91 6.20 -6.00
C LYS A 165 -26.45 6.08 -6.42
N TYR A 166 -26.06 6.62 -7.58
CA TYR A 166 -24.66 6.62 -8.03
C TYR A 166 -23.83 7.59 -7.19
N TRP A 167 -24.38 8.75 -6.86
CA TRP A 167 -23.72 9.71 -5.99
C TRP A 167 -23.51 9.15 -4.58
N LEU A 168 -24.54 8.51 -4.02
CA LEU A 168 -24.44 7.84 -2.72
C LEU A 168 -23.36 6.75 -2.74
N ALA A 169 -23.36 5.88 -3.75
CA ALA A 169 -22.34 4.84 -3.89
C ALA A 169 -20.94 5.41 -4.07
N ALA A 170 -20.79 6.48 -4.87
CA ALA A 170 -19.49 7.13 -5.07
C ALA A 170 -19.00 7.83 -3.79
N GLY A 171 -19.89 8.44 -3.02
CA GLY A 171 -19.55 9.02 -1.72
C GLY A 171 -19.07 7.97 -0.73
N PHE A 172 -19.76 6.83 -0.66
CA PHE A 172 -19.36 5.68 0.15
C PHE A 172 -17.96 5.19 -0.26
N LEU A 173 -17.77 4.85 -1.54
CA LEU A 173 -16.49 4.35 -2.07
C LEU A 173 -15.35 5.37 -1.95
N GLY A 174 -15.66 6.65 -2.14
CA GLY A 174 -14.69 7.74 -1.96
C GLY A 174 -14.21 7.83 -0.50
N MET A 175 -15.11 7.74 0.47
CA MET A 175 -14.73 7.73 1.88
C MET A 175 -13.95 6.47 2.24
N THR A 176 -14.37 5.28 1.79
CA THR A 176 -13.59 4.04 1.93
C THR A 176 -12.17 4.19 1.38
N THR A 177 -12.02 4.86 0.23
CA THR A 177 -10.68 5.15 -0.34
C THR A 177 -9.86 6.02 0.61
N LEU A 178 -10.44 7.06 1.21
CA LEU A 178 -9.76 7.93 2.19
C LEU A 178 -9.42 7.18 3.47
N CYS A 179 -10.26 6.24 3.91
CA CYS A 179 -9.99 5.39 5.05
C CYS A 179 -8.88 4.35 4.81
N PHE A 180 -8.39 4.21 3.56
CA PHE A 180 -7.10 3.59 3.27
C PHE A 180 -5.96 4.60 3.31
N LYS A 181 -6.10 5.74 2.59
CA LYS A 181 -5.02 6.73 2.51
C LYS A 181 -5.53 8.09 2.05
N TYR A 182 -5.22 9.15 2.81
CA TYR A 182 -5.67 10.52 2.52
C TYR A 182 -5.07 11.13 1.24
N THR A 183 -3.95 10.60 0.74
CA THR A 183 -3.34 11.09 -0.52
C THR A 183 -4.23 10.89 -1.75
N ALA A 184 -5.30 10.09 -1.66
CA ALA A 184 -6.30 9.97 -2.72
C ALA A 184 -7.28 11.15 -2.77
N LEU A 185 -7.32 12.04 -1.75
CA LEU A 185 -8.26 13.16 -1.68
C LEU A 185 -8.24 14.06 -2.92
N PRO A 186 -7.08 14.47 -3.49
CA PRO A 186 -7.08 15.31 -4.69
C PRO A 186 -7.77 14.64 -5.90
N LEU A 187 -7.59 13.33 -6.09
CA LEU A 187 -8.24 12.56 -7.16
C LEU A 187 -9.75 12.50 -6.97
N LEU A 188 -10.21 12.26 -5.75
CA LEU A 188 -11.62 12.23 -5.41
C LEU A 188 -12.24 13.62 -5.55
N ALA A 189 -11.56 14.66 -5.08
CA ALA A 189 -12.02 16.04 -5.25
C ALA A 189 -12.17 16.41 -6.73
N LEU A 190 -11.20 16.04 -7.57
CA LEU A 190 -11.26 16.28 -9.00
C LEU A 190 -12.47 15.60 -9.66
N VAL A 191 -12.70 14.30 -9.39
CA VAL A 191 -13.83 13.58 -10.01
C VAL A 191 -15.16 14.14 -9.55
N PHE A 192 -15.35 14.44 -8.26
CA PHE A 192 -16.59 15.02 -7.76
C PHE A 192 -16.82 16.45 -8.26
N ALA A 193 -15.77 17.27 -8.38
CA ALA A 193 -15.86 18.61 -8.94
C ALA A 193 -16.30 18.58 -10.41
N VAL A 194 -15.61 17.78 -11.23
CA VAL A 194 -15.97 17.63 -12.65
C VAL A 194 -17.39 17.08 -12.81
N TRP A 195 -17.75 16.06 -12.02
CA TRP A 195 -19.09 15.47 -12.04
C TRP A 195 -20.18 16.48 -11.65
N SER A 196 -19.92 17.31 -10.65
CA SER A 196 -20.84 18.38 -10.22
C SER A 196 -21.04 19.44 -11.32
N VAL A 197 -19.96 19.84 -12.00
CA VAL A 197 -20.04 20.77 -13.13
C VAL A 197 -20.80 20.17 -14.31
N GLU A 198 -20.57 18.90 -14.63
CA GLU A 198 -21.30 18.19 -15.70
C GLU A 198 -22.79 18.10 -15.37
N LEU A 199 -23.15 17.73 -14.14
CA LEU A 199 -24.54 17.67 -13.68
C LEU A 199 -25.22 19.04 -13.79
N TRP A 200 -24.54 20.11 -13.32
CA TRP A 200 -25.05 21.47 -13.43
C TRP A 200 -25.26 21.89 -14.89
N ARG A 201 -24.32 21.59 -15.78
CA ARG A 201 -24.44 21.91 -17.21
C ARG A 201 -25.62 21.19 -17.89
N GLN A 202 -25.90 19.96 -17.45
CA GLN A 202 -26.97 19.13 -18.00
C GLN A 202 -28.36 19.53 -17.49
N THR A 203 -28.47 19.82 -16.20
CA THR A 203 -29.79 20.02 -15.56
C THR A 203 -30.17 21.49 -15.39
N ARG A 204 -29.18 22.36 -15.20
CA ARG A 204 -29.37 23.78 -14.83
C ARG A 204 -30.29 23.96 -13.61
N ASP A 205 -30.44 22.94 -12.78
CA ASP A 205 -31.30 22.90 -11.60
C ASP A 205 -30.45 22.67 -10.32
N ALA A 206 -30.41 23.71 -9.47
CA ALA A 206 -29.71 23.68 -8.21
C ALA A 206 -30.28 22.65 -7.21
N ARG A 207 -31.58 22.34 -7.30
CA ARG A 207 -32.22 21.34 -6.41
C ARG A 207 -31.70 19.94 -6.72
N ILE A 208 -31.59 19.60 -8.01
CA ILE A 208 -31.04 18.32 -8.46
C ILE A 208 -29.56 18.20 -8.05
N CYS A 209 -28.77 19.25 -8.27
CA CYS A 209 -27.36 19.26 -7.87
C CYS A 209 -27.21 19.07 -6.35
N ARG A 210 -27.95 19.85 -5.54
CA ARG A 210 -27.94 19.72 -4.09
C ARG A 210 -28.36 18.33 -3.62
N LYS A 211 -29.42 17.76 -4.17
CA LYS A 211 -29.90 16.41 -3.85
C LYS A 211 -28.81 15.37 -4.07
N ASN A 212 -28.09 15.43 -5.19
CA ASN A 212 -27.04 14.48 -5.54
C ASN A 212 -25.79 14.67 -4.67
N LEU A 213 -25.39 15.91 -4.40
CA LEU A 213 -24.29 16.20 -3.47
C LEU A 213 -24.59 15.72 -2.05
N LEU A 214 -25.84 15.92 -1.57
CA LEU A 214 -26.28 15.37 -0.29
C LEU A 214 -26.25 13.83 -0.29
N ALA A 215 -26.65 13.19 -1.39
CA ALA A 215 -26.53 11.74 -1.50
C ALA A 215 -25.09 11.26 -1.39
N ALA A 216 -24.13 11.93 -2.06
CA ALA A 216 -22.70 11.62 -1.92
C ALA A 216 -22.22 11.85 -0.48
N PHE A 217 -22.61 12.94 0.14
CA PHE A 217 -22.27 13.24 1.54
C PHE A 217 -22.79 12.16 2.51
N PHE A 218 -24.05 11.75 2.38
CA PHE A 218 -24.62 10.68 3.19
C PHE A 218 -23.96 9.32 2.93
N GLY A 219 -23.58 9.03 1.67
CA GLY A 219 -22.78 7.85 1.35
C GLY A 219 -21.43 7.86 2.08
N GLY A 220 -20.74 9.02 2.08
CA GLY A 220 -19.49 9.19 2.80
C GLY A 220 -19.65 9.07 4.33
N ILE A 221 -20.72 9.65 4.90
CA ILE A 221 -21.02 9.49 6.33
C ILE A 221 -21.27 8.01 6.68
N LEU A 222 -22.04 7.30 5.86
CA LEU A 222 -22.31 5.88 6.09
C LEU A 222 -21.02 5.06 6.12
N ALA A 223 -20.13 5.29 5.17
CA ALA A 223 -18.81 4.65 5.17
C ALA A 223 -18.01 5.03 6.42
N ALA A 224 -17.96 6.32 6.78
CA ALA A 224 -17.25 6.78 7.96
C ALA A 224 -17.77 6.11 9.25
N ILE A 225 -19.11 6.01 9.41
CA ILE A 225 -19.69 5.32 10.57
C ILE A 225 -19.30 3.84 10.61
N LEU A 226 -19.34 3.14 9.48
CA LEU A 226 -19.00 1.72 9.43
C LEU A 226 -17.51 1.45 9.63
N GLU A 227 -16.64 2.32 9.12
CA GLU A 227 -15.20 2.11 9.07
C GLU A 227 -14.46 2.72 10.29
N LEU A 228 -14.97 3.81 10.84
CA LEU A 228 -14.38 4.51 11.99
C LEU A 228 -15.17 4.25 13.28
N GLY A 229 -16.42 3.82 13.19
CA GLY A 229 -17.34 3.72 14.33
C GLY A 229 -16.83 2.85 15.46
N LEU A 230 -16.13 1.74 15.14
CA LEU A 230 -15.51 0.88 16.15
C LEU A 230 -14.52 1.67 17.03
N PHE A 231 -13.64 2.45 16.42
CA PHE A 231 -12.63 3.24 17.14
C PHE A 231 -13.26 4.42 17.91
N LEU A 232 -14.31 5.03 17.34
CA LEU A 232 -15.03 6.12 17.98
C LEU A 232 -15.83 5.65 19.20
N ALA A 233 -16.36 4.43 19.15
CA ALA A 233 -17.14 3.86 20.25
C ALA A 233 -16.30 3.40 21.47
N HIS A 234 -14.99 3.20 21.30
CA HIS A 234 -14.08 2.69 22.34
C HIS A 234 -13.06 3.72 22.82
N ASP A 235 -13.41 4.99 22.86
CA ASP A 235 -12.52 6.12 23.23
C ASP A 235 -11.23 6.24 22.38
N GLY A 236 -11.05 5.34 21.39
CA GLY A 236 -9.91 5.34 20.47
C GLY A 236 -9.95 6.47 19.43
N GLY A 237 -11.03 7.24 19.35
CA GLY A 237 -11.18 8.31 18.38
C GLY A 237 -10.12 9.41 18.51
N THR A 238 -9.74 9.77 19.73
CA THR A 238 -8.68 10.77 19.99
C THR A 238 -7.33 10.26 19.50
N ARG A 239 -6.98 9.00 19.78
CA ARG A 239 -5.73 8.35 19.33
C ARG A 239 -5.71 8.13 17.82
N LEU A 240 -6.83 7.70 17.23
CA LEU A 240 -6.99 7.61 15.78
C LEU A 240 -6.70 8.99 15.13
N TRP A 241 -7.32 10.06 15.62
CA TRP A 241 -7.11 11.41 15.10
C TRP A 241 -5.67 11.88 15.28
N GLU A 242 -5.08 11.67 16.45
CA GLU A 242 -3.68 11.97 16.74
C GLU A 242 -2.74 11.28 15.74
N CYS A 243 -2.86 9.97 15.60
CA CYS A 243 -1.97 9.18 14.76
C CYS A 243 -2.15 9.46 13.25
N THR A 244 -3.42 9.57 12.79
CA THR A 244 -3.71 9.60 11.35
C THR A 244 -3.86 11.01 10.77
N VAL A 245 -4.15 12.02 11.60
CA VAL A 245 -4.34 13.40 11.14
C VAL A 245 -3.28 14.33 11.71
N LEU A 246 -3.18 14.46 13.05
CA LEU A 246 -2.27 15.43 13.66
C LEU A 246 -0.80 15.09 13.39
N PHE A 247 -0.41 13.85 13.58
CA PHE A 247 0.95 13.41 13.28
C PHE A 247 1.29 13.58 11.79
N ASN A 248 0.39 13.18 10.88
CA ASN A 248 0.62 13.34 9.45
C ASN A 248 0.79 14.81 9.02
N ARG A 249 0.08 15.74 9.68
CA ARG A 249 0.28 17.18 9.44
C ARG A 249 1.70 17.62 9.81
N HIS A 250 2.24 17.16 10.93
CA HIS A 250 3.63 17.44 11.34
C HIS A 250 4.63 16.73 10.44
N TYR A 251 4.37 15.45 10.08
CA TYR A 251 5.22 14.64 9.23
C TYR A 251 5.37 15.22 7.82
N VAL A 252 4.28 15.65 7.20
CA VAL A 252 4.31 16.29 5.86
C VAL A 252 5.03 17.62 5.92
N GLY A 253 4.85 18.40 7.01
CA GLY A 253 5.56 19.66 7.21
C GLY A 253 7.08 19.52 7.38
N SER A 254 7.55 18.36 7.91
CA SER A 254 8.98 18.04 8.05
C SER A 254 9.59 17.43 6.78
N ASN A 255 8.77 16.82 5.93
CA ASN A 255 9.15 16.27 4.63
C ASN A 255 8.73 17.22 3.52
N ASN A 256 9.51 18.28 3.30
CA ASN A 256 9.28 19.19 2.18
C ASN A 256 9.26 18.41 0.86
N PHE A 257 8.39 18.86 -0.07
CA PHE A 257 8.37 18.38 -1.47
C PHE A 257 9.81 18.31 -1.99
N ASN A 258 10.31 17.10 -2.20
CA ASN A 258 11.70 16.92 -2.55
C ASN A 258 11.82 16.62 -4.05
N LEU A 259 12.14 17.65 -4.82
CA LEU A 259 12.40 17.54 -6.26
C LEU A 259 13.45 16.46 -6.59
N THR A 260 14.38 16.21 -5.68
CA THR A 260 15.40 15.14 -5.83
C THR A 260 14.74 13.77 -5.87
N HIS A 261 13.72 13.51 -5.00
CA HIS A 261 12.97 12.26 -5.02
C HIS A 261 12.14 12.12 -6.30
N ALA A 262 11.42 13.17 -6.69
CA ALA A 262 10.66 13.18 -7.94
C ALA A 262 11.56 12.92 -9.15
N TRP A 263 12.74 13.54 -9.19
CA TRP A 263 13.75 13.32 -10.23
C TRP A 263 14.32 11.90 -10.22
N PHE A 264 14.63 11.38 -9.05
CA PHE A 264 15.11 10.00 -8.87
C PHE A 264 14.08 8.99 -9.39
N MET A 265 12.80 9.12 -9.00
CA MET A 265 11.73 8.26 -9.49
C MET A 265 11.49 8.43 -10.99
N THR A 266 11.59 9.65 -11.51
CA THR A 266 11.51 9.91 -12.96
C THR A 266 12.62 9.17 -13.71
N LYS A 267 13.85 9.16 -13.20
CA LYS A 267 14.95 8.38 -13.80
C LYS A 267 14.67 6.89 -13.80
N ILE A 268 14.14 6.34 -12.67
CA ILE A 268 13.77 4.92 -12.57
C ILE A 268 12.69 4.57 -13.60
N PHE A 269 11.62 5.36 -13.68
CA PHE A 269 10.57 5.15 -14.68
C PHE A 269 11.10 5.30 -16.11
N TRP A 270 11.95 6.29 -16.37
CA TRP A 270 12.55 6.49 -17.67
C TRP A 270 13.44 5.32 -18.08
N SER A 271 14.31 4.85 -17.21
CA SER A 271 15.21 3.72 -17.53
C SER A 271 14.46 2.41 -17.79
N ASN A 272 13.35 2.18 -17.08
CA ASN A 272 12.59 0.94 -17.18
C ASN A 272 11.45 1.02 -18.21
N TRP A 273 10.74 2.17 -18.27
CA TRP A 273 9.48 2.30 -19.00
C TRP A 273 9.42 3.56 -19.88
N TRP A 274 10.54 3.97 -20.49
CA TRP A 274 10.65 5.19 -21.29
C TRP A 274 9.54 5.33 -22.34
N ILE A 275 9.09 4.22 -22.96
CA ILE A 275 8.05 4.25 -23.98
C ILE A 275 6.71 4.75 -23.46
N LEU A 276 6.44 4.57 -22.16
CA LEU A 276 5.20 5.04 -21.54
C LEU A 276 5.13 6.57 -21.41
N PHE A 277 6.26 7.26 -21.54
CA PHE A 277 6.28 8.73 -21.60
C PHE A 277 5.83 9.25 -22.96
N PHE A 278 6.04 8.51 -24.02
CA PHE A 278 5.71 8.96 -25.39
C PHE A 278 4.36 8.48 -25.90
N LEU A 279 3.97 7.25 -25.60
CA LEU A 279 2.73 6.67 -26.13
C LEU A 279 1.46 7.45 -25.78
N PRO A 280 1.29 8.01 -24.57
CA PRO A 280 0.13 8.86 -24.27
C PRO A 280 -0.01 10.05 -25.20
N TRP A 281 1.09 10.63 -25.73
CA TRP A 281 1.03 11.75 -26.65
C TRP A 281 0.36 11.42 -28.00
N ALA A 282 0.28 10.15 -28.38
CA ALA A 282 -0.46 9.72 -29.56
C ALA A 282 -1.98 9.99 -29.47
N ILE A 283 -2.49 10.34 -28.28
CA ILE A 283 -3.89 10.78 -28.08
C ILE A 283 -4.21 12.03 -28.90
N PHE A 284 -3.22 12.90 -29.13
CA PHE A 284 -3.39 14.13 -29.93
C PHE A 284 -3.53 13.87 -31.43
N LEU A 285 -3.25 12.65 -31.91
CA LEU A 285 -3.49 12.25 -33.31
C LEU A 285 -4.98 12.20 -33.65
N ARG A 286 -5.85 12.00 -32.65
CA ARG A 286 -7.30 12.02 -32.78
C ARG A 286 -7.94 12.60 -31.52
N PRO A 287 -8.33 13.88 -31.52
CA PRO A 287 -8.94 14.50 -30.35
C PRO A 287 -10.24 13.78 -29.96
N HIS A 288 -10.37 13.47 -28.71
CA HIS A 288 -11.54 12.89 -28.08
C HIS A 288 -11.97 13.78 -26.92
N GLY A 289 -13.25 14.13 -26.80
CA GLY A 289 -13.73 15.14 -25.86
C GLY A 289 -13.47 14.82 -24.37
N ARG A 290 -13.11 13.58 -24.04
CA ARG A 290 -12.82 13.14 -22.65
C ARG A 290 -11.34 13.05 -22.32
N ILE A 291 -10.46 13.22 -23.28
CA ILE A 291 -9.02 13.10 -23.05
C ILE A 291 -8.54 14.11 -22.01
N GLY A 292 -9.02 15.35 -22.06
CA GLY A 292 -8.64 16.38 -21.08
C GLY A 292 -8.95 16.00 -19.63
N PHE A 293 -10.08 15.36 -19.37
CA PHE A 293 -10.41 14.86 -18.04
C PHE A 293 -9.43 13.79 -17.57
N TRP A 294 -9.16 12.79 -18.40
CA TRP A 294 -8.25 11.69 -18.02
C TRP A 294 -6.79 12.12 -17.90
N LEU A 295 -6.38 13.13 -18.69
CA LEU A 295 -5.07 13.79 -18.50
C LEU A 295 -5.01 14.54 -17.17
N ALA A 296 -6.08 15.25 -16.78
CA ALA A 296 -6.16 15.91 -15.48
C ALA A 296 -6.12 14.91 -14.33
N VAL A 297 -6.81 13.77 -14.46
CA VAL A 297 -6.77 12.66 -13.48
C VAL A 297 -5.35 12.10 -13.35
N TRP A 298 -4.69 11.82 -14.47
CA TRP A 298 -3.31 11.32 -14.49
C TRP A 298 -2.33 12.33 -13.86
N LEU A 299 -2.43 13.61 -14.22
CA LEU A 299 -1.59 14.67 -13.66
C LEU A 299 -1.85 14.85 -12.15
N CYS A 300 -3.11 14.80 -11.73
CA CYS A 300 -3.48 14.88 -10.32
C CYS A 300 -2.90 13.69 -9.53
N ALA A 301 -2.96 12.47 -10.07
CA ALA A 301 -2.35 11.30 -9.48
C ALA A 301 -0.81 11.44 -9.39
N LEU A 302 -0.17 11.93 -10.45
CA LEU A 302 1.27 12.17 -10.48
C LEU A 302 1.68 13.18 -9.41
N LEU A 303 0.98 14.31 -9.30
CA LEU A 303 1.27 15.35 -8.32
C LEU A 303 1.05 14.84 -6.87
N ALA A 304 0.00 14.05 -6.64
CA ALA A 304 -0.30 13.48 -5.32
C ALA A 304 0.78 12.47 -4.86
N THR A 305 1.52 11.87 -5.78
CA THR A 305 2.53 10.84 -5.50
C THR A 305 3.96 11.35 -5.56
N SER A 306 4.21 12.42 -6.29
CA SER A 306 5.56 12.94 -6.59
C SER A 306 6.35 13.46 -5.38
N ALA A 307 5.68 13.72 -4.25
CA ALA A 307 6.34 14.15 -3.02
C ALA A 307 7.15 13.03 -2.34
N SER A 308 7.02 11.78 -2.77
CA SER A 308 7.65 10.62 -2.15
C SER A 308 8.69 9.95 -3.05
N GLY A 309 9.79 9.48 -2.45
CA GLY A 309 10.82 8.68 -3.11
C GLY A 309 10.55 7.17 -3.10
N TYR A 310 9.39 6.71 -2.61
CA TYR A 310 9.06 5.28 -2.50
C TYR A 310 8.20 4.81 -3.66
N GLY A 311 8.58 3.68 -4.28
CA GLY A 311 7.91 3.13 -5.46
C GLY A 311 6.43 2.82 -5.25
N GLN A 312 6.05 2.31 -4.07
CA GLN A 312 4.66 1.96 -3.76
C GLN A 312 3.70 3.17 -3.80
N TYR A 313 4.17 4.39 -3.56
CA TYR A 313 3.31 5.58 -3.63
C TYR A 313 2.82 5.89 -5.05
N TYR A 314 3.48 5.34 -6.08
CA TYR A 314 3.07 5.52 -7.47
C TYR A 314 2.02 4.49 -7.95
N ILE A 315 1.68 3.49 -7.13
CA ILE A 315 0.65 2.49 -7.47
C ILE A 315 -0.69 3.14 -7.90
N PRO A 316 -1.23 4.18 -7.23
CA PRO A 316 -2.48 4.82 -7.65
C PRO A 316 -2.41 5.54 -8.99
N LEU A 317 -1.22 5.89 -9.47
CA LEU A 317 -0.99 6.50 -10.79
C LEU A 317 -1.09 5.46 -11.92
N MET A 318 -0.66 4.22 -11.68
CA MET A 318 -0.47 3.19 -12.71
C MET A 318 -1.72 2.89 -13.54
N PRO A 319 -2.94 2.74 -12.97
CA PRO A 319 -4.14 2.49 -13.75
C PRO A 319 -4.43 3.60 -14.78
N PHE A 320 -4.24 4.85 -14.39
CA PHE A 320 -4.51 6.00 -15.25
C PHE A 320 -3.43 6.16 -16.32
N TRP A 321 -2.18 5.86 -15.99
CA TRP A 321 -1.09 5.83 -16.96
C TRP A 321 -1.30 4.72 -18.00
N ALA A 322 -1.66 3.51 -17.56
CA ALA A 322 -2.00 2.40 -18.44
C ALA A 322 -3.20 2.74 -19.35
N LEU A 323 -4.23 3.40 -18.82
CA LEU A 323 -5.39 3.87 -19.59
C LEU A 323 -4.98 4.82 -20.71
N LEU A 324 -4.22 5.87 -20.39
CA LEU A 324 -3.77 6.84 -21.38
C LEU A 324 -2.84 6.21 -22.43
N THR A 325 -1.95 5.30 -22.00
CA THR A 325 -1.10 4.54 -22.92
C THR A 325 -1.93 3.68 -23.88
N ALA A 326 -2.96 3.00 -23.36
CA ALA A 326 -3.86 2.19 -24.20
C ALA A 326 -4.67 3.03 -25.19
N VAL A 327 -5.09 4.23 -24.81
CA VAL A 327 -5.74 5.20 -25.71
C VAL A 327 -4.76 5.65 -26.79
N GLY A 328 -3.53 6.02 -26.40
CA GLY A 328 -2.47 6.40 -27.32
C GLY A 328 -2.15 5.29 -28.34
N LEU A 329 -1.99 4.05 -27.87
CA LEU A 329 -1.80 2.87 -28.73
C LEU A 329 -2.93 2.71 -29.75
N ARG A 330 -4.19 2.85 -29.32
CA ARG A 330 -5.32 2.76 -30.23
C ARG A 330 -5.32 3.90 -31.27
N HIS A 331 -4.98 5.11 -30.89
CA HIS A 331 -4.91 6.22 -31.83
C HIS A 331 -3.74 6.06 -32.81
N LEU A 332 -2.58 5.63 -32.31
CA LEU A 332 -1.42 5.33 -33.14
C LEU A 332 -1.74 4.22 -34.16
N THR A 333 -2.32 3.11 -33.70
CA THR A 333 -2.70 1.99 -34.59
C THR A 333 -3.75 2.42 -35.63
N ALA A 334 -4.72 3.25 -35.24
CA ALA A 334 -5.71 3.79 -36.16
C ALA A 334 -5.13 4.81 -37.16
N TRP A 335 -4.06 5.49 -36.79
CA TRP A 335 -3.30 6.37 -37.69
C TRP A 335 -2.46 5.56 -38.69
N LEU A 336 -1.75 4.54 -38.22
CA LEU A 336 -0.96 3.63 -39.04
C LEU A 336 -1.83 2.78 -39.98
N ALA A 337 -3.05 2.40 -39.58
CA ALA A 337 -4.00 1.63 -40.38
C ALA A 337 -4.57 2.39 -41.61
N ARG A 338 -4.17 3.63 -41.84
CA ARG A 338 -4.40 4.36 -43.12
C ARG A 338 -3.56 3.78 -44.25
N TRP A 339 -2.54 2.98 -43.97
CA TRP A 339 -1.77 2.11 -44.86
C TRP A 339 -2.49 0.75 -44.97
N PRO A 340 -2.24 -0.16 -45.92
CA PRO A 340 -3.18 -1.23 -46.35
C PRO A 340 -3.83 -1.98 -45.17
N ALA A 341 -5.15 -2.08 -45.22
CA ALA A 341 -6.07 -2.40 -44.13
C ALA A 341 -5.87 -3.78 -43.44
N THR A 342 -5.17 -4.72 -44.04
CA THR A 342 -4.89 -6.04 -43.48
C THR A 342 -3.85 -6.01 -42.37
N ALA A 343 -2.86 -5.12 -42.43
CA ALA A 343 -1.81 -4.97 -41.42
C ALA A 343 -2.34 -4.31 -40.12
N GLY A 344 -3.33 -3.42 -40.19
CA GLY A 344 -3.79 -2.61 -39.06
C GLY A 344 -4.46 -3.38 -37.93
N ARG A 345 -5.09 -4.54 -38.23
CA ARG A 345 -5.78 -5.36 -37.18
C ARG A 345 -4.80 -6.04 -36.22
N TRP A 346 -3.69 -6.55 -36.74
CA TRP A 346 -2.67 -7.23 -35.94
C TRP A 346 -1.72 -6.26 -35.27
N MET A 347 -1.47 -5.09 -35.88
CA MET A 347 -0.52 -4.10 -35.40
C MET A 347 -0.84 -3.55 -34.00
N GLY A 348 -2.13 -3.37 -33.66
CA GLY A 348 -2.55 -2.95 -32.32
C GLY A 348 -2.21 -3.97 -31.25
N GLY A 349 -2.43 -5.24 -31.54
CA GLY A 349 -2.06 -6.35 -30.67
C GLY A 349 -0.54 -6.46 -30.51
N LEU A 350 0.19 -6.45 -31.63
CA LEU A 350 1.65 -6.53 -31.63
C LEU A 350 2.31 -5.38 -30.89
N LEU A 351 1.85 -4.14 -31.06
CA LEU A 351 2.34 -2.98 -30.31
C LEU A 351 2.03 -3.09 -28.83
N THR A 352 0.84 -3.58 -28.46
CA THR A 352 0.50 -3.80 -27.06
C THR A 352 1.41 -4.85 -26.43
N ILE A 353 1.65 -5.96 -27.13
CA ILE A 353 2.58 -7.01 -26.69
C ILE A 353 4.01 -6.46 -26.60
N PHE A 354 4.45 -5.69 -27.58
CA PHE A 354 5.79 -5.07 -27.57
C PHE A 354 5.97 -4.16 -26.34
N VAL A 355 5.00 -3.29 -26.06
CA VAL A 355 5.03 -2.41 -24.87
C VAL A 355 5.01 -3.25 -23.58
N LEU A 356 4.19 -4.31 -23.54
CA LEU A 356 4.14 -5.24 -22.41
C LEU A 356 5.50 -5.88 -22.16
N LEU A 357 6.16 -6.38 -23.22
CA LEU A 357 7.50 -6.97 -23.11
C LEU A 357 8.56 -5.97 -22.63
N LEU A 358 8.46 -4.70 -23.06
CA LEU A 358 9.35 -3.65 -22.56
C LEU A 358 9.13 -3.36 -21.06
N ILE A 359 7.88 -3.37 -20.59
CA ILE A 359 7.57 -3.23 -19.16
C ILE A 359 8.12 -4.43 -18.39
N LEU A 360 7.88 -5.65 -18.88
CA LEU A 360 8.31 -6.89 -18.22
C LEU A 360 9.84 -7.03 -18.18
N ARG A 361 10.55 -6.49 -19.17
CA ARG A 361 12.02 -6.60 -19.29
C ARG A 361 12.74 -6.18 -18.02
N SER A 362 12.31 -5.10 -17.40
CA SER A 362 12.92 -4.58 -16.16
C SER A 362 12.77 -5.51 -14.97
N ASP A 363 11.77 -6.38 -15.02
CA ASP A 363 11.40 -7.27 -13.93
C ASP A 363 11.78 -8.73 -14.15
N VAL A 364 12.29 -9.08 -15.34
CA VAL A 364 12.78 -10.46 -15.63
C VAL A 364 13.73 -11.00 -14.57
N PRO A 365 14.73 -10.23 -14.04
CA PRO A 365 15.60 -10.72 -12.98
C PRO A 365 14.84 -11.09 -11.70
N TRP A 366 13.75 -10.37 -11.41
CA TRP A 366 12.91 -10.61 -10.23
C TRP A 366 11.92 -11.75 -10.44
N LEU A 367 11.38 -11.92 -11.65
CA LEU A 367 10.45 -12.99 -11.99
C LEU A 367 11.15 -14.36 -12.06
N SER A 368 12.42 -14.38 -12.44
CA SER A 368 13.21 -15.60 -12.61
C SER A 368 14.03 -16.02 -11.39
N CYS A 369 14.21 -15.14 -10.38
CA CYS A 369 15.01 -15.47 -9.20
C CYS A 369 14.22 -16.36 -8.21
N THR A 370 14.96 -17.14 -7.40
CA THR A 370 14.37 -17.91 -6.31
C THR A 370 13.88 -17.00 -5.19
N PRO A 371 12.92 -17.43 -4.35
CA PRO A 371 12.48 -16.65 -3.17
C PRO A 371 13.64 -16.25 -2.24
N ALA A 372 14.59 -17.15 -2.02
CA ALA A 372 15.78 -16.83 -1.20
C ALA A 372 16.61 -15.70 -1.80
N ARG A 373 16.86 -15.75 -3.12
CA ARG A 373 17.59 -14.68 -3.83
C ARG A 373 16.83 -13.37 -3.85
N PHE A 374 15.50 -13.43 -4.01
CA PHE A 374 14.63 -12.26 -3.91
C PHE A 374 14.82 -11.55 -2.56
N VAL A 375 14.71 -12.29 -1.45
CA VAL A 375 14.90 -11.76 -0.09
C VAL A 375 16.31 -11.19 0.07
N GLN A 376 17.33 -11.93 -0.33
CA GLN A 376 18.74 -11.52 -0.21
C GLN A 376 19.01 -10.17 -0.88
N VAL A 377 18.41 -9.91 -2.04
CA VAL A 377 18.70 -8.69 -2.82
C VAL A 377 17.76 -7.55 -2.47
N LYS A 378 16.44 -7.81 -2.41
CA LYS A 378 15.42 -6.77 -2.17
C LYS A 378 15.37 -6.29 -0.73
N MET A 379 15.77 -7.13 0.21
CA MET A 379 15.82 -6.78 1.64
C MET A 379 17.24 -6.51 2.14
N ALA A 380 18.21 -6.40 1.23
CA ALA A 380 19.59 -6.05 1.59
C ALA A 380 19.63 -4.70 2.34
N GLY A 381 20.41 -4.66 3.43
CA GLY A 381 20.52 -3.45 4.26
C GLY A 381 19.36 -3.21 5.24
N PHE A 382 18.38 -4.14 5.31
CA PHE A 382 17.31 -4.14 6.30
C PHE A 382 17.32 -5.46 7.08
N PRO A 383 16.90 -5.46 8.37
CA PRO A 383 16.88 -6.68 9.17
C PRO A 383 15.64 -7.56 8.94
N PHE A 384 14.87 -7.31 7.88
CA PHE A 384 13.58 -8.00 7.64
C PHE A 384 13.77 -9.51 7.42
N ALA A 385 14.84 -9.93 6.75
CA ALA A 385 15.15 -11.33 6.54
C ALA A 385 15.44 -12.09 7.86
N ALA A 386 15.97 -11.38 8.85
CA ALA A 386 16.28 -11.92 10.17
C ALA A 386 15.04 -12.05 11.07
N ALA A 387 14.01 -11.24 10.83
CA ALA A 387 12.86 -11.08 11.73
C ALA A 387 12.17 -12.41 12.11
N PRO A 388 11.91 -13.38 11.19
CA PRO A 388 11.28 -14.65 11.57
C PRO A 388 12.14 -15.50 12.52
N MET A 389 13.47 -15.48 12.36
CA MET A 389 14.38 -16.22 13.22
C MET A 389 14.47 -15.60 14.62
N VAL A 390 14.63 -14.27 14.66
CA VAL A 390 14.66 -13.52 15.94
C VAL A 390 13.34 -13.67 16.69
N ALA A 391 12.20 -13.61 15.99
CA ALA A 391 10.89 -13.79 16.58
C ALA A 391 10.68 -15.19 17.18
N ARG A 392 11.21 -16.23 16.53
CA ARG A 392 11.22 -17.60 17.10
C ARG A 392 11.98 -17.62 18.42
N ARG A 393 13.16 -16.99 18.47
CA ARG A 393 13.95 -16.94 19.72
C ARG A 393 13.27 -16.12 20.80
N VAL A 394 12.61 -15.03 20.43
CA VAL A 394 11.74 -14.24 21.33
C VAL A 394 10.62 -15.11 21.91
N ALA A 395 9.93 -15.90 21.09
CA ALA A 395 8.86 -16.77 21.54
C ALA A 395 9.34 -17.88 22.49
N GLU A 396 10.55 -18.43 22.26
CA GLU A 396 11.18 -19.45 23.12
C GLU A 396 11.54 -18.90 24.52
N LEU A 397 11.96 -17.63 24.59
CA LEU A 397 12.45 -17.01 25.85
C LEU A 397 11.36 -16.23 26.60
N SER A 398 10.16 -16.13 26.05
CA SER A 398 9.05 -15.39 26.65
C SER A 398 7.73 -16.17 26.64
N GLY A 399 6.89 -15.96 27.65
CA GLY A 399 5.52 -16.45 27.69
C GLY A 399 4.57 -15.57 26.84
N PRO A 400 3.33 -16.03 26.57
CA PRO A 400 2.36 -15.28 25.77
C PRO A 400 1.97 -13.92 26.38
N ASP A 401 2.00 -13.80 27.71
CA ASP A 401 1.63 -12.59 28.45
C ASP A 401 2.81 -11.66 28.73
N ASP A 402 4.04 -12.08 28.39
CA ASP A 402 5.23 -11.27 28.57
C ASP A 402 5.30 -10.16 27.52
N PHE A 403 5.54 -8.92 27.95
CA PHE A 403 5.82 -7.83 27.05
C PHE A 403 7.20 -7.98 26.42
N VAL A 404 7.26 -7.65 25.12
CA VAL A 404 8.50 -7.57 24.32
C VAL A 404 8.57 -6.21 23.66
N TYR A 405 9.70 -5.53 23.77
CA TYR A 405 9.93 -4.26 23.10
C TYR A 405 10.90 -4.42 21.94
N VAL A 406 10.55 -3.85 20.78
CA VAL A 406 11.45 -3.75 19.62
C VAL A 406 11.97 -2.33 19.53
N ALA A 407 13.20 -2.12 19.95
CA ALA A 407 13.93 -0.87 19.85
C ALA A 407 14.45 -0.71 18.42
N GLY A 408 13.63 -0.11 17.56
CA GLY A 408 13.82 0.00 16.12
C GLY A 408 12.49 0.14 15.37
N SER A 409 12.45 -0.35 14.15
CA SER A 409 11.24 -0.31 13.32
C SER A 409 10.97 -1.65 12.62
N GLU A 410 11.00 -2.73 13.41
CA GLU A 410 10.76 -4.11 13.00
C GLU A 410 9.53 -4.72 13.73
N PRO A 411 8.32 -4.11 13.63
CA PRO A 411 7.12 -4.58 14.32
C PRO A 411 6.70 -5.98 13.90
N GLN A 412 7.15 -6.47 12.73
CA GLN A 412 6.92 -7.84 12.29
C GLN A 412 7.50 -8.89 13.25
N ILE A 413 8.52 -8.54 14.05
CA ILE A 413 9.06 -9.45 15.08
C ILE A 413 8.02 -9.73 16.16
N LEU A 414 7.31 -8.70 16.61
CA LEU A 414 6.20 -8.84 17.56
C LEU A 414 5.07 -9.71 16.97
N CYS A 415 4.76 -9.44 15.69
CA CYS A 415 3.73 -10.18 14.97
C CYS A 415 4.10 -11.67 14.85
N TYR A 416 5.30 -12.01 14.38
CA TYR A 416 5.76 -13.40 14.27
C TYR A 416 5.89 -14.13 15.60
N ALA A 417 6.26 -13.40 16.67
CA ALA A 417 6.39 -13.96 18.00
C ALA A 417 5.07 -14.06 18.76
N HIS A 418 3.99 -13.47 18.26
CA HIS A 418 2.71 -13.29 18.96
C HIS A 418 2.91 -12.68 20.34
N ARG A 419 3.64 -11.56 20.41
CA ARG A 419 3.91 -10.84 21.66
C ARG A 419 3.46 -9.39 21.54
N PHE A 420 3.06 -8.82 22.69
CA PHE A 420 2.63 -7.42 22.73
C PHE A 420 3.74 -6.50 23.21
N SER A 421 3.74 -5.29 22.66
CA SER A 421 4.64 -4.21 23.09
C SER A 421 4.09 -3.54 24.36
N PRO A 422 4.96 -3.14 25.30
CA PRO A 422 4.54 -2.35 26.46
C PRO A 422 4.17 -0.90 26.12
N THR A 423 4.57 -0.41 24.96
CA THR A 423 4.28 0.94 24.45
C THR A 423 3.63 0.87 23.07
N ARG A 424 2.86 1.88 22.72
CA ARG A 424 2.26 2.00 21.38
C ARG A 424 3.29 2.29 20.27
N PHE A 425 4.48 2.74 20.61
CA PHE A 425 5.53 3.06 19.64
C PHE A 425 6.27 1.80 19.19
N ILE A 426 5.62 1.04 18.32
CA ILE A 426 6.13 -0.21 17.74
C ILE A 426 7.12 0.00 16.58
N THR A 427 7.27 1.25 16.15
CA THR A 427 8.23 1.71 15.15
C THR A 427 8.87 3.01 15.63
N ALA A 428 10.13 3.22 15.27
CA ALA A 428 10.89 4.36 15.76
C ALA A 428 10.54 5.70 15.09
N TYR A 429 9.81 5.70 13.95
CA TYR A 429 9.64 6.93 13.17
C TYR A 429 8.94 8.06 13.95
N ALA A 430 7.92 7.75 14.76
CA ALA A 430 7.21 8.75 15.54
C ALA A 430 8.11 9.40 16.64
N LEU A 431 9.11 8.65 17.11
CA LEU A 431 10.06 9.06 18.13
C LEU A 431 11.26 9.82 17.54
N MET A 432 11.65 9.46 16.29
CA MET A 432 12.92 9.89 15.70
C MET A 432 12.78 11.02 14.66
N ILE A 433 11.64 11.12 13.99
CA ILE A 433 11.42 12.23 13.05
C ILE A 433 11.25 13.52 13.84
N PRO A 434 12.04 14.58 13.56
CA PRO A 434 12.06 15.81 14.34
C PRO A 434 10.79 16.63 14.08
N THR A 435 9.69 16.23 14.70
CA THR A 435 8.41 16.94 14.71
C THR A 435 8.23 17.69 16.04
N ALA A 436 7.29 18.64 16.09
CA ALA A 436 6.96 19.35 17.31
C ALA A 436 6.49 18.44 18.46
N VAL A 437 6.05 17.21 18.15
CA VAL A 437 5.54 16.24 19.13
C VAL A 437 6.56 15.15 19.50
N ALA A 438 7.71 15.08 18.81
CA ALA A 438 8.68 13.99 18.98
C ALA A 438 9.16 13.85 20.44
N THR A 439 9.51 14.94 21.11
CA THR A 439 9.94 14.94 22.52
C THR A 439 8.84 14.43 23.46
N ALA A 440 7.59 14.81 23.23
CA ALA A 440 6.46 14.31 24.02
C ALA A 440 6.27 12.80 23.83
N TYR A 441 6.37 12.31 22.61
CA TYR A 441 6.29 10.88 22.30
C TYR A 441 7.46 10.09 22.88
N GLN A 442 8.68 10.65 22.87
CA GLN A 442 9.83 10.02 23.52
C GLN A 442 9.58 9.87 25.04
N ARG A 443 9.07 10.90 25.72
CA ARG A 443 8.73 10.83 27.15
C ARG A 443 7.61 9.83 27.44
N GLU A 444 6.59 9.76 26.58
CA GLU A 444 5.53 8.75 26.69
C GLU A 444 6.12 7.35 26.59
N ALA A 445 6.95 7.08 25.59
CA ALA A 445 7.60 5.78 25.41
C ALA A 445 8.48 5.40 26.61
N MET A 446 9.30 6.32 27.12
CA MET A 446 10.12 6.09 28.32
C MET A 446 9.27 5.75 29.55
N SER A 447 8.19 6.52 29.77
CA SER A 447 7.25 6.26 30.87
C SER A 447 6.58 4.89 30.76
N ASP A 448 6.19 4.48 29.55
CA ASP A 448 5.58 3.16 29.31
C ASP A 448 6.56 2.02 29.60
N LEU A 449 7.81 2.14 29.12
CA LEU A 449 8.87 1.15 29.35
C LEU A 449 9.23 1.00 30.82
N LEU A 450 9.21 2.09 31.59
CA LEU A 450 9.44 2.06 33.04
C LEU A 450 8.25 1.46 33.79
N ARG A 451 7.03 1.77 33.40
CA ARG A 451 5.80 1.28 34.05
C ARG A 451 5.52 -0.20 33.75
N ARG A 452 5.80 -0.65 32.53
CA ARG A 452 5.60 -2.02 32.03
C ARG A 452 6.90 -2.56 31.43
N PRO A 453 7.93 -2.82 32.28
CA PRO A 453 9.21 -3.22 31.75
C PRO A 453 9.12 -4.57 31.04
N PRO A 454 9.50 -4.64 29.74
CA PRO A 454 9.42 -5.85 28.95
C PRO A 454 10.39 -6.92 29.47
N LYS A 455 10.04 -8.18 29.29
CA LYS A 455 10.92 -9.31 29.57
C LYS A 455 12.10 -9.37 28.62
N LEU A 456 11.85 -9.06 27.36
CA LEU A 456 12.85 -9.06 26.29
C LEU A 456 12.84 -7.72 25.54
N VAL A 457 14.02 -7.27 25.13
CA VAL A 457 14.20 -6.14 24.22
C VAL A 457 14.98 -6.60 23.01
N VAL A 458 14.39 -6.48 21.83
CA VAL A 458 15.10 -6.63 20.55
C VAL A 458 15.63 -5.27 20.15
N PHE A 459 16.93 -5.12 20.03
CA PHE A 459 17.55 -3.85 19.65
C PHE A 459 18.13 -3.96 18.24
N THR A 460 17.77 -3.00 17.37
CA THR A 460 18.21 -2.98 15.99
C THR A 460 19.47 -2.16 15.85
N LEU A 461 20.53 -2.78 15.32
CA LEU A 461 21.82 -2.11 15.04
C LEU A 461 21.88 -1.47 13.65
N VAL A 462 20.85 -1.69 12.81
CA VAL A 462 20.76 -1.13 11.47
C VAL A 462 20.24 0.31 11.51
N SER A 463 21.03 1.26 11.04
CA SER A 463 20.69 2.70 11.07
C SER A 463 19.37 3.06 10.37
N ASN A 464 19.05 2.38 9.25
CA ASN A 464 17.82 2.60 8.49
C ASN A 464 16.54 2.22 9.27
N SER A 465 16.66 1.44 10.33
CA SER A 465 15.54 1.10 11.22
C SER A 465 15.11 2.28 12.09
N TRP A 466 16.05 3.10 12.49
CA TRP A 466 15.78 4.21 13.42
C TRP A 466 15.20 5.45 12.75
N LEU A 467 15.45 5.67 11.45
CA LEU A 467 15.05 6.87 10.71
C LEU A 467 15.53 8.17 11.39
N ARG A 468 16.64 8.08 12.15
CA ARG A 468 17.22 9.21 12.88
C ARG A 468 17.68 10.28 11.90
N GLN A 469 17.35 11.53 12.22
CA GLN A 469 17.79 12.72 11.49
C GLN A 469 18.72 13.56 12.37
N ARG A 470 19.41 14.55 11.77
CA ARG A 470 20.34 15.42 12.48
C ARG A 470 19.68 16.18 13.65
N GLN A 471 18.40 16.51 13.54
CA GLN A 471 17.65 17.26 14.54
C GLN A 471 16.81 16.37 15.48
N THR A 472 16.95 15.06 15.40
CA THR A 472 16.24 14.12 16.29
C THR A 472 16.65 14.39 17.76
N PRO A 473 15.67 14.60 18.67
CA PRO A 473 15.97 14.73 20.08
C PRO A 473 16.68 13.48 20.63
N PRO A 474 17.80 13.62 21.38
CA PRO A 474 18.59 12.49 21.82
C PRO A 474 18.06 11.77 23.07
N GLU A 475 17.09 12.35 23.77
CA GLU A 475 16.64 11.92 25.10
C GLU A 475 16.29 10.44 25.15
N PHE A 476 15.55 9.93 24.18
CA PHE A 476 15.12 8.53 24.16
C PHE A 476 16.26 7.55 23.92
N LEU A 477 17.21 7.89 23.05
CA LEU A 477 18.36 7.02 22.79
C LEU A 477 19.30 6.95 23.98
N ASN A 478 19.58 8.10 24.62
CA ASN A 478 20.38 8.14 25.85
C ASN A 478 19.72 7.33 26.97
N PHE A 479 18.38 7.47 27.12
CA PHE A 479 17.63 6.66 28.06
C PHE A 479 17.75 5.17 27.77
N LEU A 480 17.62 4.75 26.50
CA LEU A 480 17.71 3.33 26.14
C LEU A 480 19.08 2.74 26.49
N ASP A 481 20.16 3.46 26.21
CA ASP A 481 21.51 3.00 26.47
C ASP A 481 21.71 2.75 27.97
N GLU A 482 21.43 3.73 28.82
CA GLU A 482 21.56 3.62 30.28
C GLU A 482 20.59 2.56 30.86
N TRP A 483 19.36 2.53 30.38
CA TRP A 483 18.32 1.63 30.87
C TRP A 483 18.62 0.16 30.55
N LEU A 484 19.11 -0.12 29.33
CA LEU A 484 19.50 -1.46 28.91
C LEU A 484 20.71 -1.95 29.70
N GLU A 485 21.75 -1.15 29.84
CA GLU A 485 22.96 -1.50 30.59
C GLU A 485 22.63 -1.86 32.05
N LYS A 486 21.78 -1.05 32.68
CA LYS A 486 21.40 -1.24 34.07
C LYS A 486 20.51 -2.46 34.31
N ASN A 487 19.52 -2.70 33.44
CA ASN A 487 18.41 -3.62 33.74
C ASN A 487 18.39 -4.90 32.92
N TYR A 488 19.21 -5.01 31.88
CA TYR A 488 19.16 -6.13 30.93
C TYR A 488 20.55 -6.75 30.73
N VAL A 489 20.55 -8.00 30.25
CA VAL A 489 21.75 -8.73 29.82
C VAL A 489 21.58 -9.10 28.36
N LEU A 490 22.69 -9.01 27.60
CA LEU A 490 22.74 -9.45 26.21
C LEU A 490 22.69 -10.97 26.15
N VAL A 491 21.72 -11.53 25.42
CA VAL A 491 21.53 -12.99 25.24
C VAL A 491 22.24 -13.44 23.97
N GLY A 492 21.93 -12.81 22.84
CA GLY A 492 22.46 -13.20 21.54
C GLY A 492 22.10 -12.19 20.46
N GLY A 493 22.41 -12.52 19.22
CA GLY A 493 22.09 -11.66 18.09
C GLY A 493 22.07 -12.40 16.75
N TYR A 494 21.49 -11.75 15.75
CA TYR A 494 21.52 -12.21 14.37
C TYR A 494 22.68 -11.57 13.62
N VAL A 495 23.61 -12.41 13.12
CA VAL A 495 24.80 -12.00 12.38
C VAL A 495 24.67 -12.44 10.92
N PRO A 496 24.46 -11.52 9.95
CA PRO A 496 24.27 -11.87 8.54
C PRO A 496 25.55 -12.35 7.84
N ALA A 497 26.73 -12.04 8.38
CA ALA A 497 28.02 -12.32 7.76
C ALA A 497 28.58 -13.74 8.00
N THR A 498 27.90 -14.59 8.76
CA THR A 498 28.25 -16.02 8.88
C THR A 498 27.85 -16.75 7.60
N LEU A 499 28.63 -17.79 7.20
CA LEU A 499 28.36 -18.55 5.95
C LEU A 499 26.92 -19.01 5.79
N ASP A 500 26.15 -19.14 6.89
CA ASP A 500 24.74 -19.50 6.93
C ASP A 500 23.82 -18.41 7.50
N GLY A 501 24.31 -17.17 7.72
CA GLY A 501 23.61 -16.01 8.29
C GLY A 501 22.61 -16.43 9.39
N GLY A 502 22.99 -16.35 10.67
CA GLY A 502 22.19 -16.99 11.67
C GLY A 502 22.20 -16.34 13.05
N TRP A 503 21.42 -16.93 13.94
CA TRP A 503 21.41 -16.60 15.34
C TRP A 503 22.67 -17.10 16.04
N VAL A 504 23.34 -16.23 16.79
CA VAL A 504 24.54 -16.52 17.57
C VAL A 504 24.24 -16.26 19.06
N GLU A 505 24.49 -17.26 19.89
CA GLU A 505 24.27 -17.20 21.34
C GLU A 505 25.29 -18.10 22.08
N PRO A 506 26.11 -17.55 23.00
CA PRO A 506 26.23 -16.13 23.32
C PRO A 506 26.93 -15.33 22.21
N LEU A 507 26.55 -14.05 22.10
CA LEU A 507 27.16 -13.14 21.12
C LEU A 507 28.47 -12.58 21.68
N ALA A 508 29.58 -12.86 21.02
CA ALA A 508 30.88 -12.32 21.40
C ALA A 508 31.01 -10.82 21.02
N THR A 509 31.83 -10.07 21.77
CA THR A 509 32.00 -8.62 21.56
C THR A 509 32.45 -8.27 20.13
N ASN A 510 33.35 -9.10 19.56
CA ASN A 510 33.83 -8.91 18.18
C ASN A 510 32.74 -9.20 17.11
N GLN A 511 31.71 -9.94 17.44
CA GLN A 511 30.57 -10.24 16.55
C GLN A 511 29.46 -9.17 16.60
N LEU A 512 29.41 -8.39 17.68
CA LEU A 512 28.42 -7.34 17.88
C LEU A 512 28.47 -6.30 16.75
N ALA A 513 29.67 -5.97 16.25
CA ALA A 513 29.85 -5.03 15.14
C ALA A 513 29.22 -5.49 13.80
N TYR A 514 28.95 -6.78 13.66
CA TYR A 514 28.38 -7.38 12.45
C TYR A 514 26.93 -7.81 12.64
N ALA A 515 26.38 -7.70 13.85
CA ALA A 515 25.00 -8.06 14.12
C ALA A 515 24.04 -7.00 13.58
N ASN A 516 22.90 -7.44 13.06
CA ASN A 516 21.80 -6.55 12.65
C ASN A 516 20.77 -6.35 13.77
N LEU A 517 20.51 -7.40 14.53
CA LEU A 517 19.55 -7.43 15.63
C LEU A 517 20.21 -8.13 16.82
N VAL A 518 20.02 -7.57 18.01
CA VAL A 518 20.46 -8.19 19.26
C VAL A 518 19.32 -8.30 20.23
N LEU A 519 19.34 -9.32 21.08
CA LEU A 519 18.31 -9.63 22.06
C LEU A 519 18.85 -9.45 23.47
N PHE A 520 18.15 -8.64 24.24
CA PHE A 520 18.41 -8.43 25.65
C PHE A 520 17.30 -9.08 26.48
N GLN A 521 17.68 -9.70 27.59
CA GLN A 521 16.77 -10.25 28.57
C GLN A 521 16.87 -9.48 29.89
N ARG A 522 15.74 -9.23 30.51
CA ARG A 522 15.66 -8.52 31.80
C ARG A 522 16.42 -9.32 32.87
N LYS A 523 17.27 -8.64 33.64
CA LYS A 523 17.96 -9.22 34.80
C LYS A 523 16.92 -9.71 35.81
N PRO A 524 17.15 -10.86 36.51
CA PRO A 524 16.34 -11.23 37.65
C PRO A 524 16.29 -10.06 38.65
N GLN A 525 15.12 -9.76 39.16
CA GLN A 525 15.06 -8.81 40.28
C GLN A 525 15.64 -9.47 41.51
N PRO A 526 16.51 -8.77 42.30
CA PRO A 526 17.09 -9.30 43.52
C PRO A 526 16.03 -9.66 44.57
#